data_0983e0c9cb45dc438c47828ee476d6fc
#
_entry.id   0983e0c9cb45dc438c47828ee476d6fc
#
_cell.length_a   1.000
_cell.length_b   1.000
_cell.length_c   1.000
_cell.angle_alpha   90.00
_cell.angle_beta   90.00
_cell.angle_gamma   90.00
#
_symmetry.space_group_name_H-M   'P 1'
#
loop_
_entity.id
_entity.type
_entity.pdbx_description
1 polymer ?
#
loop_
_entity_poly.entity_id
_entity_poly.type
_entity_poly.pdbx_seq_one_letter_code
_entity_poly.pdbx_strand_id
1 'polypeptide(L)'
;EYRRQRQMCIRDSFYAENISIINLYGAFSNRHTGGLGKNGQAEALINREDRFALNNCLLVSYQDTWWTRYWNNTTPHRAYVYNSWIEGHTDYIWGSGDVLIENSTFYNTGNDGGSVITASRTSESDKYGYVIKDCTVNGDDTKFSFGRSQATTTKTVWINTKLKMDIIDSHWGYGGQVPTLYAEYNTIDKNGNMIAESKTITSGNVSFTSSVLTASEAAKYTYENIITIDSWNPKEYMETPLAAPTNVNLSGNTLTWDAVSGAAGYLIFMNGNYAGQTTDTTVTLTNTDESNIYTVKTVSQYGTVSE
;
A
#
# COMPACT_ATOMS: atom_id res chain seq x y z
N GLU A 1 -17.29 37.79 9.97
CA GLU A 1 -16.99 37.45 8.58
C GLU A 1 -15.79 36.50 8.53
N TYR A 2 -16.06 35.17 8.56
CA TYR A 2 -15.02 34.16 8.42
C TYR A 2 -14.49 34.21 6.98
N ARG A 3 -13.40 34.93 6.74
CA ARG A 3 -12.60 34.76 5.54
C ARG A 3 -11.99 33.36 5.55
N ARG A 4 -12.57 32.42 4.79
CA ARG A 4 -11.85 31.21 4.35
C ARG A 4 -10.64 31.71 3.56
N GLN A 5 -9.49 31.76 4.20
CA GLN A 5 -8.22 31.80 3.47
C GLN A 5 -8.17 30.50 2.66
N ARG A 6 -8.43 30.61 1.35
CA ARG A 6 -7.94 29.60 0.41
C ARG A 6 -6.43 29.70 0.47
N GLN A 7 -5.81 28.88 1.30
CA GLN A 7 -4.41 28.52 1.06
C GLN A 7 -4.42 27.74 -0.26
N MET A 8 -4.15 28.42 -1.35
CA MET A 8 -3.60 27.77 -2.52
C MET A 8 -2.18 27.33 -2.12
N CYS A 9 -2.06 26.20 -1.47
CA CYS A 9 -0.80 25.48 -1.42
C CYS A 9 -0.56 24.96 -2.84
N ILE A 10 0.10 25.76 -3.66
CA ILE A 10 0.82 25.26 -4.83
C ILE A 10 1.99 24.47 -4.22
N ARG A 11 1.71 23.23 -3.82
CA ARG A 11 2.76 22.28 -3.45
C ARG A 11 3.03 21.48 -4.70
N ASP A 12 4.23 21.65 -5.21
CA ASP A 12 4.70 20.90 -6.38
C ASP A 12 4.80 19.40 -6.11
N SER A 13 4.68 18.97 -4.85
CA SER A 13 4.71 17.57 -4.43
C SER A 13 4.15 17.38 -3.02
N PHE A 14 3.67 16.16 -2.72
CA PHE A 14 3.28 15.70 -1.40
C PHE A 14 4.06 14.43 -1.05
N TYR A 15 4.60 14.39 0.16
CA TYR A 15 5.22 13.21 0.75
C TYR A 15 4.74 13.01 2.17
N ALA A 16 4.43 11.77 2.53
CA ALA A 16 4.14 11.36 3.90
C ALA A 16 4.78 10.01 4.22
N GLU A 17 5.22 9.85 5.44
CA GLU A 17 5.91 8.67 5.94
C GLU A 17 5.47 8.33 7.36
N ASN A 18 5.41 7.03 7.67
CA ASN A 18 5.10 6.51 9.02
C ASN A 18 3.74 6.96 9.57
N ILE A 19 2.73 7.11 8.72
CA ILE A 19 1.39 7.52 9.14
C ILE A 19 0.32 6.47 8.84
N SER A 20 -0.73 6.46 9.65
CA SER A 20 -1.94 5.67 9.42
C SER A 20 -3.10 6.59 9.06
N ILE A 21 -3.76 6.29 7.95
CA ILE A 21 -4.95 7.00 7.48
C ILE A 21 -6.09 5.98 7.42
N ILE A 22 -7.02 6.08 8.36
CA ILE A 22 -8.07 5.09 8.56
C ILE A 22 -9.43 5.78 8.51
N ASN A 23 -10.30 5.33 7.59
CA ASN A 23 -11.71 5.71 7.62
C ASN A 23 -12.49 4.64 8.38
N LEU A 24 -12.80 4.92 9.66
CA LEU A 24 -13.50 3.99 10.54
C LEU A 24 -14.92 3.65 10.07
N TYR A 25 -15.57 4.54 9.35
CA TYR A 25 -16.89 4.27 8.78
C TYR A 25 -16.85 3.10 7.80
N GLY A 26 -15.92 3.13 6.85
CA GLY A 26 -15.72 2.02 5.92
C GLY A 26 -15.19 0.77 6.62
N ALA A 27 -14.07 0.91 7.33
CA ALA A 27 -13.38 -0.21 7.95
C ALA A 27 -14.20 -0.93 9.03
N PHE A 28 -14.92 -0.18 9.88
CA PHE A 28 -15.65 -0.75 11.01
C PHE A 28 -17.10 -1.13 10.63
N SER A 29 -17.85 -0.21 10.03
CA SER A 29 -19.28 -0.42 9.77
C SER A 29 -19.53 -1.53 8.75
N ASN A 30 -18.79 -1.56 7.66
CA ASN A 30 -18.96 -2.56 6.62
C ASN A 30 -18.48 -3.95 7.05
N ARG A 31 -17.37 -4.01 7.80
CA ARG A 31 -16.80 -5.28 8.27
C ARG A 31 -17.63 -5.95 9.36
N HIS A 32 -18.23 -5.20 10.27
CA HIS A 32 -18.89 -5.73 11.47
C HIS A 32 -20.42 -5.72 11.41
N THR A 33 -21.05 -4.93 10.56
CA THR A 33 -22.50 -4.80 10.49
C THR A 33 -23.13 -5.37 9.22
N GLY A 34 -22.34 -6.02 8.37
CA GLY A 34 -22.81 -6.49 7.07
C GLY A 34 -23.02 -5.36 6.06
N GLY A 35 -22.43 -4.21 6.35
CA GLY A 35 -22.44 -3.04 5.51
C GLY A 35 -23.65 -2.12 5.72
N LEU A 36 -23.42 -0.83 5.62
CA LEU A 36 -24.47 0.18 5.51
C LEU A 36 -25.06 0.21 4.08
N GLY A 37 -25.39 -0.97 3.57
CA GLY A 37 -25.89 -1.16 2.22
C GLY A 37 -24.77 -1.13 1.15
N LYS A 38 -25.13 -1.49 -0.08
CA LYS A 38 -24.24 -1.63 -1.25
C LYS A 38 -23.55 -0.34 -1.71
N ASN A 39 -23.68 0.77 -1.00
CA ASN A 39 -23.16 2.08 -1.35
C ASN A 39 -22.27 2.67 -0.23
N GLY A 40 -21.59 1.83 0.51
CA GLY A 40 -20.72 2.25 1.61
C GLY A 40 -19.34 2.77 1.14
N GLN A 41 -19.30 3.59 0.10
CA GLN A 41 -18.07 4.29 -0.32
C GLN A 41 -17.60 5.20 0.80
N ALA A 42 -16.36 5.04 1.20
CA ALA A 42 -15.77 5.80 2.30
C ALA A 42 -14.25 5.83 2.14
N GLU A 43 -13.77 6.78 1.38
CA GLU A 43 -12.36 6.93 1.11
C GLU A 43 -11.59 7.26 2.40
N ALA A 44 -10.46 6.59 2.62
CA ALA A 44 -9.50 7.01 3.63
C ALA A 44 -8.63 8.15 3.08
N LEU A 45 -8.34 8.12 1.78
CA LEU A 45 -7.46 9.08 1.13
C LEU A 45 -7.93 9.43 -0.26
N ILE A 46 -7.90 10.73 -0.58
CA ILE A 46 -8.08 11.24 -1.94
C ILE A 46 -6.88 12.14 -2.27
N ASN A 47 -6.13 11.82 -3.33
CA ASN A 47 -5.14 12.73 -3.89
C ASN A 47 -5.51 13.13 -5.31
N ARG A 48 -5.35 14.40 -5.63
CA ARG A 48 -5.77 14.97 -6.94
C ARG A 48 -4.64 15.60 -7.72
N GLU A 49 -3.48 15.74 -7.08
CA GLU A 49 -2.33 16.46 -7.66
C GLU A 49 -1.24 15.49 -8.08
N ASP A 50 -0.39 15.92 -9.02
CA ASP A 50 0.83 15.20 -9.41
C ASP A 50 1.84 15.11 -8.25
N ARG A 51 2.76 14.16 -8.32
CA ARG A 51 3.88 14.02 -7.38
C ARG A 51 3.44 13.74 -5.95
N PHE A 52 2.56 12.76 -5.81
CA PHE A 52 2.11 12.25 -4.51
C PHE A 52 2.92 11.01 -4.09
N ALA A 53 3.44 10.96 -2.86
CA ALA A 53 4.15 9.78 -2.37
C ALA A 53 3.85 9.43 -0.91
N LEU A 54 3.79 8.12 -0.65
CA LEU A 54 3.67 7.52 0.67
C LEU A 54 4.78 6.50 0.89
N ASN A 55 5.39 6.50 2.08
CA ASN A 55 6.33 5.50 2.52
C ASN A 55 5.96 4.98 3.92
N ASN A 56 5.99 3.67 4.11
CA ASN A 56 5.67 3.02 5.39
C ASN A 56 4.35 3.52 6.00
N CYS A 57 3.30 3.60 5.18
CA CYS A 57 1.98 4.11 5.58
C CYS A 57 0.96 2.98 5.65
N LEU A 58 -0.09 3.21 6.45
CA LEU A 58 -1.25 2.35 6.57
C LEU A 58 -2.48 3.09 6.03
N LEU A 59 -3.12 2.55 4.99
CA LEU A 59 -4.41 3.03 4.48
C LEU A 59 -5.47 1.97 4.73
N VAL A 60 -6.52 2.30 5.46
CA VAL A 60 -7.60 1.36 5.80
C VAL A 60 -8.97 1.98 5.56
N SER A 61 -9.78 1.29 4.77
CA SER A 61 -11.22 1.49 4.67
C SER A 61 -11.87 0.19 4.17
N TYR A 62 -12.95 0.26 3.39
CA TYR A 62 -13.63 -0.91 2.81
C TYR A 62 -13.83 -0.77 1.31
N GLN A 63 -14.64 0.19 0.86
CA GLN A 63 -14.83 0.49 -0.55
C GLN A 63 -14.17 1.83 -0.88
N ASP A 64 -13.45 1.88 -2.02
CA ASP A 64 -12.75 3.08 -2.53
C ASP A 64 -11.73 3.64 -1.52
N THR A 65 -10.96 2.79 -0.81
CA THR A 65 -10.03 3.22 0.26
C THR A 65 -9.10 4.34 -0.18
N TRP A 66 -8.54 4.23 -1.38
CA TRP A 66 -7.69 5.26 -1.97
C TRP A 66 -8.18 5.67 -3.35
N TRP A 67 -8.67 6.91 -3.45
CA TRP A 67 -9.01 7.54 -4.72
C TRP A 67 -7.81 8.32 -5.25
N THR A 68 -7.16 7.79 -6.28
CA THR A 68 -5.89 8.32 -6.77
C THR A 68 -6.04 9.59 -7.58
N ARG A 69 -7.09 9.74 -8.38
CA ARG A 69 -7.33 10.94 -9.19
C ARG A 69 -8.65 10.90 -9.93
N TYR A 70 -9.12 12.08 -10.31
CA TYR A 70 -10.27 12.23 -11.19
C TYR A 70 -9.90 11.99 -12.67
N TRP A 71 -10.72 11.22 -13.39
CA TRP A 71 -10.41 10.68 -14.74
C TRP A 71 -10.44 11.66 -15.89
N ASN A 72 -11.00 12.88 -15.73
CA ASN A 72 -11.17 13.87 -16.81
C ASN A 72 -10.04 14.90 -16.88
N ASN A 73 -8.94 14.66 -16.19
CA ASN A 73 -7.80 15.57 -16.20
C ASN A 73 -6.82 15.17 -17.31
N THR A 74 -6.36 16.13 -18.07
CA THR A 74 -5.46 15.96 -19.23
C THR A 74 -3.98 16.10 -18.86
N THR A 75 -3.67 16.46 -17.62
CA THR A 75 -2.28 16.58 -17.15
C THR A 75 -1.80 15.25 -16.59
N PRO A 76 -0.53 14.87 -16.80
CA PRO A 76 0.06 13.70 -16.13
C PRO A 76 -0.09 13.78 -14.62
N HIS A 77 -0.28 12.62 -14.00
CA HIS A 77 -0.41 12.51 -12.56
C HIS A 77 0.34 11.27 -12.09
N ARG A 78 1.30 11.47 -11.21
CA ARG A 78 2.10 10.38 -10.65
C ARG A 78 1.84 10.24 -9.16
N ALA A 79 1.72 8.97 -8.76
CA ALA A 79 1.71 8.62 -7.35
C ALA A 79 2.68 7.46 -7.10
N TYR A 80 3.42 7.53 -6.02
CA TYR A 80 4.36 6.51 -5.58
C TYR A 80 4.04 6.04 -4.17
N VAL A 81 3.87 4.74 -4.00
CA VAL A 81 3.66 4.13 -2.67
C VAL A 81 4.68 3.02 -2.47
N TYR A 82 5.37 3.07 -1.36
CA TYR A 82 6.42 2.12 -1.02
C TYR A 82 6.23 1.60 0.41
N ASN A 83 6.56 0.31 0.62
CA ASN A 83 6.60 -0.33 1.93
C ASN A 83 5.34 -0.08 2.80
N SER A 84 4.16 -0.06 2.18
CA SER A 84 2.92 0.36 2.82
C SER A 84 1.90 -0.77 2.88
N TRP A 85 0.90 -0.62 3.76
CA TRP A 85 -0.24 -1.51 3.88
C TRP A 85 -1.49 -0.79 3.37
N ILE A 86 -2.20 -1.41 2.43
CA ILE A 86 -3.45 -0.89 1.89
C ILE A 86 -4.54 -1.95 2.07
N GLU A 87 -5.56 -1.61 2.84
CA GLU A 87 -6.64 -2.51 3.20
C GLU A 87 -7.99 -2.03 2.65
N GLY A 88 -8.76 -2.97 2.12
CA GLY A 88 -10.10 -2.74 1.63
C GLY A 88 -10.76 -3.98 1.08
N HIS A 89 -11.94 -3.80 0.46
CA HIS A 89 -12.71 -4.88 -0.17
C HIS A 89 -13.04 -4.55 -1.61
N THR A 90 -13.84 -3.52 -1.86
CA THR A 90 -14.35 -3.21 -3.20
C THR A 90 -13.64 -2.00 -3.77
N ASP A 91 -13.00 -2.17 -4.95
CA ASP A 91 -12.37 -1.07 -5.71
C ASP A 91 -11.44 -0.21 -4.85
N TYR A 92 -10.74 -0.82 -3.90
CA TYR A 92 -10.11 -0.06 -2.84
C TYR A 92 -8.86 0.74 -3.29
N ILE A 93 -8.43 0.58 -4.56
CA ILE A 93 -7.62 1.56 -5.28
C ILE A 93 -8.39 1.98 -6.53
N TRP A 94 -8.95 3.16 -6.50
CA TRP A 94 -9.83 3.66 -7.53
C TRP A 94 -9.32 4.96 -8.14
N GLY A 95 -9.57 5.17 -9.45
CA GLY A 95 -9.23 6.42 -10.13
C GLY A 95 -8.26 6.25 -11.30
N SER A 96 -7.43 7.25 -11.56
CA SER A 96 -6.47 7.29 -12.67
C SER A 96 -5.08 7.73 -12.22
N GLY A 97 -4.16 7.87 -13.18
CA GLY A 97 -2.78 8.29 -12.98
C GLY A 97 -1.77 7.20 -13.35
N ASP A 98 -0.51 7.60 -13.44
CA ASP A 98 0.64 6.70 -13.45
C ASP A 98 1.02 6.42 -12.00
N VAL A 99 0.49 5.33 -11.45
CA VAL A 99 0.63 4.95 -10.04
C VAL A 99 1.56 3.76 -9.93
N LEU A 100 2.67 3.94 -9.24
CA LEU A 100 3.60 2.86 -8.92
C LEU A 100 3.50 2.51 -7.44
N ILE A 101 3.16 1.27 -7.14
CA ILE A 101 3.14 0.71 -5.78
C ILE A 101 4.18 -0.40 -5.73
N GLU A 102 5.18 -0.23 -4.87
CA GLU A 102 6.25 -1.20 -4.69
C GLU A 102 6.33 -1.69 -3.25
N ASN A 103 6.77 -2.95 -3.08
CA ASN A 103 7.13 -3.57 -1.81
C ASN A 103 6.05 -3.44 -0.71
N SER A 104 4.79 -3.43 -1.13
CA SER A 104 3.65 -3.13 -0.26
C SER A 104 2.75 -4.36 -0.08
N THR A 105 1.89 -4.31 0.92
CA THR A 105 0.90 -5.35 1.19
C THR A 105 -0.51 -4.83 0.90
N PHE A 106 -1.26 -5.59 0.12
CA PHE A 106 -2.69 -5.42 -0.08
C PHE A 106 -3.42 -6.42 0.80
N TYR A 107 -4.37 -5.93 1.62
CA TYR A 107 -5.14 -6.78 2.50
C TYR A 107 -6.63 -6.73 2.13
N ASN A 108 -7.13 -7.85 1.65
CA ASN A 108 -8.52 -7.99 1.24
C ASN A 108 -9.37 -8.39 2.46
N THR A 109 -10.17 -7.46 2.95
CA THR A 109 -11.04 -7.65 4.11
C THR A 109 -12.43 -8.05 3.65
N GLY A 110 -13.00 -9.12 4.20
CA GLY A 110 -14.33 -9.61 3.81
C GLY A 110 -14.51 -11.09 4.09
N ASN A 111 -15.57 -11.68 3.52
CA ASN A 111 -15.88 -13.10 3.66
C ASN A 111 -16.78 -13.65 2.53
N ASP A 112 -17.02 -12.87 1.49
CA ASP A 112 -17.93 -13.22 0.38
C ASP A 112 -17.22 -13.57 -0.93
N GLY A 113 -15.90 -13.42 -0.99
CA GLY A 113 -15.08 -13.69 -2.17
C GLY A 113 -15.19 -12.64 -3.27
N GLY A 114 -15.70 -11.46 -2.92
CA GLY A 114 -15.95 -10.36 -3.86
C GLY A 114 -14.91 -9.26 -3.89
N SER A 115 -13.79 -9.43 -3.19
CA SER A 115 -12.74 -8.40 -3.13
C SER A 115 -12.17 -8.06 -4.49
N VAL A 116 -12.10 -6.75 -4.77
CA VAL A 116 -11.51 -6.18 -6.00
C VAL A 116 -10.49 -5.12 -5.59
N ILE A 117 -9.22 -5.32 -5.95
CA ILE A 117 -8.14 -4.41 -5.53
C ILE A 117 -8.22 -3.10 -6.31
N THR A 118 -8.13 -3.16 -7.63
CA THR A 118 -8.05 -1.95 -8.46
C THR A 118 -9.32 -1.73 -9.29
N ALA A 119 -9.77 -0.48 -9.35
CA ALA A 119 -10.83 -0.03 -10.25
C ALA A 119 -10.30 1.14 -11.11
N SER A 120 -9.38 0.82 -11.99
CA SER A 120 -8.65 1.82 -12.76
C SER A 120 -9.49 2.45 -13.86
N ARG A 121 -9.34 3.78 -14.01
CA ARG A 121 -9.87 4.62 -15.10
C ARG A 121 -8.74 5.41 -15.73
N THR A 122 -7.66 4.76 -16.13
CA THR A 122 -6.48 5.38 -16.72
C THR A 122 -6.87 6.47 -17.72
N SER A 123 -6.35 7.68 -17.57
CA SER A 123 -6.59 8.77 -18.51
C SER A 123 -5.74 8.57 -19.77
N GLU A 124 -6.13 9.22 -20.88
CA GLU A 124 -5.34 9.17 -22.12
C GLU A 124 -3.94 9.77 -21.96
N SER A 125 -3.77 10.70 -21.01
CA SER A 125 -2.49 11.31 -20.67
C SER A 125 -1.57 10.41 -19.84
N ASP A 126 -2.11 9.37 -19.23
CA ASP A 126 -1.34 8.46 -18.38
C ASP A 126 -0.68 7.38 -19.25
N LYS A 127 0.63 7.24 -19.14
CA LYS A 127 1.40 6.31 -19.97
C LYS A 127 1.32 4.87 -19.48
N TYR A 128 1.41 4.69 -18.15
CA TYR A 128 1.54 3.37 -17.53
C TYR A 128 0.27 2.88 -16.84
N GLY A 129 -0.57 3.79 -16.30
CA GLY A 129 -1.69 3.42 -15.44
C GLY A 129 -1.22 2.88 -14.09
N TYR A 130 -1.89 1.85 -13.57
CA TYR A 130 -1.52 1.25 -12.29
C TYR A 130 -0.48 0.17 -12.49
N VAL A 131 0.67 0.33 -11.83
CA VAL A 131 1.77 -0.63 -11.79
C VAL A 131 2.01 -1.05 -10.35
N ILE A 132 1.76 -2.33 -10.08
CA ILE A 132 1.95 -2.94 -8.77
C ILE A 132 3.13 -3.92 -8.88
N LYS A 133 4.17 -3.71 -8.07
CA LYS A 133 5.42 -4.43 -8.24
C LYS A 133 6.01 -4.87 -6.91
N ASP A 134 6.54 -6.10 -6.88
CA ASP A 134 7.19 -6.69 -5.71
C ASP A 134 6.29 -6.70 -4.45
N CYS A 135 4.97 -6.84 -4.64
CA CYS A 135 3.96 -6.72 -3.60
C CYS A 135 3.43 -8.08 -3.12
N THR A 136 2.83 -8.06 -1.94
CA THR A 136 2.13 -9.22 -1.37
C THR A 136 0.62 -8.94 -1.32
N VAL A 137 -0.19 -9.94 -1.68
CA VAL A 137 -1.64 -9.91 -1.49
C VAL A 137 -2.02 -10.91 -0.42
N ASN A 138 -2.72 -10.44 0.61
CA ASN A 138 -3.22 -11.22 1.73
C ASN A 138 -4.66 -10.81 2.06
N GLY A 139 -5.30 -11.47 3.01
CA GLY A 139 -6.63 -11.09 3.49
C GLY A 139 -7.35 -12.20 4.23
N ASP A 140 -8.50 -11.85 4.79
CA ASP A 140 -9.47 -12.75 5.41
C ASP A 140 -10.67 -13.03 4.48
N ASP A 141 -10.74 -12.39 3.31
CA ASP A 141 -11.73 -12.76 2.29
C ASP A 141 -11.40 -14.12 1.64
N THR A 142 -12.41 -14.78 1.11
CA THR A 142 -12.25 -16.13 0.53
C THR A 142 -11.54 -16.12 -0.80
N LYS A 143 -11.75 -15.08 -1.63
CA LYS A 143 -11.09 -14.84 -2.91
C LYS A 143 -11.04 -13.35 -3.23
N PHE A 144 -10.18 -12.98 -4.16
CA PHE A 144 -10.08 -11.62 -4.69
C PHE A 144 -9.85 -11.61 -6.20
N SER A 145 -9.94 -10.43 -6.82
CA SER A 145 -9.46 -10.15 -8.18
C SER A 145 -8.45 -9.01 -8.16
N PHE A 146 -7.48 -9.02 -9.08
CA PHE A 146 -6.50 -7.94 -9.23
C PHE A 146 -7.14 -6.59 -9.56
N GLY A 147 -8.25 -6.62 -10.30
CA GLY A 147 -8.97 -5.41 -10.62
C GLY A 147 -10.08 -5.60 -11.64
N ARG A 148 -10.86 -4.55 -11.82
CA ARG A 148 -11.89 -4.42 -12.86
C ARG A 148 -11.78 -3.08 -13.57
N SER A 149 -12.05 -3.06 -14.87
CA SER A 149 -11.88 -1.88 -15.71
C SER A 149 -13.07 -0.92 -15.63
N GLN A 150 -12.79 0.35 -15.41
CA GLN A 150 -13.78 1.42 -15.36
C GLN A 150 -13.73 2.34 -16.60
N ALA A 151 -12.77 2.11 -17.50
CA ALA A 151 -12.63 2.82 -18.78
C ALA A 151 -11.97 1.92 -19.83
N THR A 152 -12.21 2.21 -21.12
CA THR A 152 -11.54 1.50 -22.22
C THR A 152 -10.02 1.74 -22.23
N THR A 153 -9.57 2.88 -21.71
CA THR A 153 -8.17 3.27 -21.56
C THR A 153 -7.46 2.61 -20.39
N THR A 154 -8.17 1.84 -19.56
CA THR A 154 -7.63 1.18 -18.36
C THR A 154 -6.35 0.39 -18.66
N LYS A 155 -5.30 0.66 -17.89
CA LYS A 155 -4.04 -0.10 -17.86
C LYS A 155 -3.74 -0.47 -16.42
N THR A 156 -3.56 -1.75 -16.14
CA THR A 156 -3.16 -2.27 -14.83
C THR A 156 -2.20 -3.43 -15.00
N VAL A 157 -1.05 -3.36 -14.33
CA VAL A 157 0.05 -4.32 -14.46
C VAL A 157 0.50 -4.77 -13.07
N TRP A 158 0.58 -6.10 -12.88
CA TRP A 158 1.09 -6.71 -11.66
C TRP A 158 2.38 -7.46 -11.96
N ILE A 159 3.45 -7.17 -11.21
CA ILE A 159 4.79 -7.71 -11.42
C ILE A 159 5.35 -8.28 -10.12
N ASN A 160 5.88 -9.51 -10.14
CA ASN A 160 6.48 -10.18 -8.99
C ASN A 160 5.55 -10.23 -7.76
N THR A 161 4.31 -10.60 -7.98
CA THR A 161 3.28 -10.59 -6.92
C THR A 161 3.27 -11.91 -6.17
N LYS A 162 3.26 -11.85 -4.84
CA LYS A 162 3.11 -13.02 -3.95
C LYS A 162 1.72 -13.06 -3.35
N LEU A 163 0.97 -14.13 -3.62
CA LEU A 163 -0.35 -14.33 -3.07
C LEU A 163 -0.28 -15.18 -1.80
N LYS A 164 -0.95 -14.75 -0.74
CA LYS A 164 -1.16 -15.51 0.50
C LYS A 164 -2.61 -15.98 0.67
N MET A 165 -3.47 -15.67 -0.31
CA MET A 165 -4.87 -16.06 -0.38
C MET A 165 -5.25 -16.46 -1.80
N ASP A 166 -6.46 -16.98 -2.00
CA ASP A 166 -6.92 -17.41 -3.31
C ASP A 166 -7.37 -16.25 -4.18
N ILE A 167 -6.99 -16.28 -5.45
CA ILE A 167 -7.49 -15.40 -6.50
C ILE A 167 -8.62 -16.08 -7.28
N ILE A 168 -9.53 -15.33 -7.88
CA ILE A 168 -10.55 -15.89 -8.79
C ILE A 168 -9.88 -16.49 -10.05
N ASP A 169 -10.51 -17.45 -10.67
CA ASP A 169 -9.91 -18.21 -11.79
C ASP A 169 -9.53 -17.35 -13.01
N SER A 170 -10.26 -16.26 -13.25
CA SER A 170 -9.97 -15.29 -14.31
C SER A 170 -8.89 -14.28 -13.96
N HIS A 171 -8.41 -14.23 -12.73
CA HIS A 171 -7.53 -13.24 -12.11
C HIS A 171 -8.08 -11.79 -12.11
N TRP A 172 -8.88 -11.46 -13.09
CA TRP A 172 -9.42 -10.12 -13.36
C TRP A 172 -10.93 -10.13 -13.46
N GLY A 173 -11.55 -9.02 -13.05
CA GLY A 173 -12.97 -8.77 -13.22
C GLY A 173 -13.28 -7.88 -14.42
N TYR A 174 -14.57 -7.80 -14.74
CA TYR A 174 -15.13 -6.87 -15.72
C TYR A 174 -15.90 -5.76 -15.02
N GLY A 175 -15.51 -4.51 -15.25
CA GLY A 175 -16.10 -3.33 -14.62
C GLY A 175 -16.98 -2.49 -15.56
N GLY A 176 -17.39 -3.06 -16.70
CA GLY A 176 -18.25 -2.40 -17.68
C GLY A 176 -17.52 -1.94 -18.94
N GLN A 177 -16.19 -2.00 -18.95
CA GLN A 177 -15.38 -1.61 -20.12
C GLN A 177 -14.30 -2.66 -20.40
N VAL A 178 -13.94 -2.85 -21.67
CA VAL A 178 -12.79 -3.66 -22.06
C VAL A 178 -11.52 -2.82 -21.85
N PRO A 179 -10.56 -3.27 -21.04
CA PRO A 179 -9.34 -2.50 -20.77
C PRO A 179 -8.39 -2.48 -21.97
N THR A 180 -7.58 -1.43 -22.07
CA THR A 180 -6.44 -1.41 -22.99
C THR A 180 -5.38 -2.44 -22.57
N LEU A 181 -5.14 -2.60 -21.26
CA LEU A 181 -4.12 -3.53 -20.76
C LEU A 181 -4.46 -4.06 -19.37
N TYR A 182 -4.59 -5.38 -19.29
CA TYR A 182 -4.41 -6.16 -18.07
C TYR A 182 -3.23 -7.08 -18.26
N ALA A 183 -2.22 -6.99 -17.42
CA ALA A 183 -1.03 -7.79 -17.57
C ALA A 183 -0.44 -8.26 -16.24
N GLU A 184 0.19 -9.41 -16.28
CA GLU A 184 0.90 -10.01 -15.16
C GLU A 184 2.32 -10.43 -15.57
N TYR A 185 3.21 -10.47 -14.59
CA TYR A 185 4.51 -11.09 -14.70
C TYR A 185 4.93 -11.68 -13.35
N ASN A 186 5.33 -12.95 -13.35
CA ASN A 186 5.89 -13.61 -12.16
C ASN A 186 4.95 -13.56 -10.93
N THR A 187 3.67 -13.89 -11.11
CA THR A 187 2.71 -14.04 -10.00
C THR A 187 2.87 -15.44 -9.38
N ILE A 188 3.04 -15.50 -8.07
CA ILE A 188 3.24 -16.74 -7.29
C ILE A 188 2.07 -16.92 -6.33
N ASP A 189 1.44 -18.09 -6.35
CA ASP A 189 0.32 -18.44 -5.45
C ASP A 189 0.80 -18.72 -4.01
N LYS A 190 -0.15 -18.96 -3.12
CA LYS A 190 0.10 -19.29 -1.69
C LYS A 190 0.90 -20.59 -1.48
N ASN A 191 1.00 -21.45 -2.48
CA ASN A 191 1.73 -22.72 -2.45
C ASN A 191 3.14 -22.60 -3.09
N GLY A 192 3.50 -21.42 -3.61
CA GLY A 192 4.78 -21.16 -4.28
C GLY A 192 4.79 -21.48 -5.78
N ASN A 193 3.63 -21.75 -6.39
CA ASN A 193 3.55 -22.05 -7.82
C ASN A 193 3.44 -20.76 -8.63
N MET A 194 4.11 -20.72 -9.77
CA MET A 194 3.92 -19.68 -10.79
C MET A 194 2.55 -19.84 -11.43
N ILE A 195 1.71 -18.80 -11.33
CA ILE A 195 0.35 -18.79 -11.87
C ILE A 195 0.08 -17.67 -12.87
N ALA A 196 1.09 -16.83 -13.18
CA ALA A 196 0.95 -15.80 -14.20
C ALA A 196 0.66 -16.45 -15.55
N GLU A 197 -0.55 -16.27 -16.03
CA GLU A 197 -1.02 -16.79 -17.32
C GLU A 197 -2.06 -15.86 -17.97
N SER A 198 -2.17 -15.97 -19.28
CA SER A 198 -3.18 -15.21 -20.02
C SER A 198 -4.57 -15.78 -19.72
N LYS A 199 -5.44 -14.91 -19.20
CA LYS A 199 -6.80 -15.29 -18.81
C LYS A 199 -7.84 -14.66 -19.72
N THR A 200 -8.87 -15.41 -20.05
CA THR A 200 -10.03 -14.88 -20.76
C THR A 200 -11.09 -14.48 -19.73
N ILE A 201 -11.49 -13.22 -19.78
CA ILE A 201 -12.54 -12.63 -18.94
C ILE A 201 -13.80 -12.52 -19.79
N THR A 202 -14.89 -13.14 -19.34
CA THR A 202 -16.18 -13.12 -20.03
C THR A 202 -17.27 -12.57 -19.11
N SER A 203 -18.07 -11.63 -19.63
CA SER A 203 -19.22 -11.07 -18.94
C SER A 203 -20.33 -10.78 -19.96
N GLY A 204 -21.41 -11.56 -19.93
CA GLY A 204 -22.45 -11.49 -20.95
C GLY A 204 -21.89 -11.76 -22.34
N ASN A 205 -22.07 -10.83 -23.26
CA ASN A 205 -21.56 -10.91 -24.64
C ASN A 205 -20.16 -10.30 -24.83
N VAL A 206 -19.52 -9.85 -23.75
CA VAL A 206 -18.20 -9.24 -23.79
C VAL A 206 -17.17 -10.29 -23.40
N SER A 207 -16.12 -10.44 -24.19
CA SER A 207 -14.98 -11.29 -23.87
C SER A 207 -13.69 -10.59 -24.28
N PHE A 208 -12.67 -10.63 -23.41
CA PHE A 208 -11.34 -10.11 -23.67
C PHE A 208 -10.30 -10.93 -22.90
N THR A 209 -9.03 -10.77 -23.27
CA THR A 209 -7.95 -11.60 -22.71
C THR A 209 -6.88 -10.72 -22.06
N SER A 210 -6.44 -11.08 -20.86
CA SER A 210 -5.27 -10.47 -20.21
C SER A 210 -3.97 -10.97 -20.84
N SER A 211 -2.89 -10.27 -20.57
CA SER A 211 -1.56 -10.57 -21.11
C SER A 211 -0.62 -11.08 -20.02
N VAL A 212 0.37 -11.90 -20.41
CA VAL A 212 1.55 -12.17 -19.60
C VAL A 212 2.72 -11.45 -20.26
N LEU A 213 3.41 -10.63 -19.47
CA LEU A 213 4.59 -9.93 -19.95
C LEU A 213 5.79 -10.88 -20.07
N THR A 214 6.61 -10.65 -21.08
CA THR A 214 7.97 -11.19 -21.09
C THR A 214 8.85 -10.48 -20.07
N ALA A 215 9.98 -11.06 -19.67
CA ALA A 215 10.95 -10.42 -18.79
C ALA A 215 11.44 -9.07 -19.33
N SER A 216 11.60 -8.95 -20.64
CA SER A 216 12.02 -7.72 -21.31
C SER A 216 10.93 -6.63 -21.28
N GLU A 217 9.66 -7.00 -21.31
CA GLU A 217 8.54 -6.07 -21.15
C GLU A 217 8.38 -5.63 -19.70
N ALA A 218 8.42 -6.57 -18.75
CA ALA A 218 8.34 -6.28 -17.32
C ALA A 218 9.49 -5.36 -16.86
N ALA A 219 10.69 -5.52 -17.41
CA ALA A 219 11.85 -4.67 -17.12
C ALA A 219 11.67 -3.19 -17.50
N LYS A 220 10.66 -2.81 -18.28
CA LYS A 220 10.35 -1.42 -18.64
C LYS A 220 9.58 -0.67 -17.55
N TYR A 221 8.95 -1.40 -16.63
CA TYR A 221 8.18 -0.84 -15.52
C TYR A 221 9.09 -0.57 -14.33
N THR A 222 9.90 0.47 -14.43
CA THR A 222 10.85 0.87 -13.39
C THR A 222 10.42 2.17 -12.71
N TYR A 223 10.92 2.38 -11.51
CA TYR A 223 10.74 3.62 -10.77
C TYR A 223 11.17 4.85 -11.60
N GLU A 224 12.30 4.74 -12.29
CA GLU A 224 12.87 5.80 -13.12
C GLU A 224 11.96 6.13 -14.31
N ASN A 225 11.38 5.12 -14.95
CA ASN A 225 10.52 5.33 -16.11
C ASN A 225 9.13 5.87 -15.77
N ILE A 226 8.64 5.62 -14.55
CA ILE A 226 7.28 5.97 -14.14
C ILE A 226 7.26 7.23 -13.27
N ILE A 227 8.17 7.33 -12.30
CA ILE A 227 8.14 8.34 -11.25
C ILE A 227 9.11 9.48 -11.53
N THR A 228 10.40 9.18 -11.78
CA THR A 228 11.44 10.20 -11.89
C THR A 228 11.68 10.69 -13.31
N ILE A 229 10.61 10.82 -14.09
CA ILE A 229 10.67 11.33 -15.47
C ILE A 229 11.08 12.80 -15.56
N ASP A 230 11.11 13.48 -14.44
CA ASP A 230 11.60 14.83 -14.24
C ASP A 230 12.47 14.90 -12.96
N SER A 231 12.59 16.05 -12.35
CA SER A 231 13.39 16.23 -11.12
C SER A 231 12.73 15.73 -9.84
N TRP A 232 11.49 15.20 -9.88
CA TRP A 232 10.82 14.70 -8.68
C TRP A 232 11.31 13.30 -8.34
N ASN A 233 11.91 13.14 -7.16
CA ASN A 233 12.42 11.88 -6.64
C ASN A 233 12.00 11.69 -5.18
N PRO A 234 10.80 11.11 -4.91
CA PRO A 234 10.32 10.93 -3.54
C PRO A 234 11.21 10.02 -2.68
N LYS A 235 12.04 9.16 -3.26
CA LYS A 235 12.99 8.34 -2.48
C LYS A 235 14.06 9.18 -1.76
N GLU A 236 14.31 10.39 -2.21
CA GLU A 236 15.23 11.31 -1.52
C GLU A 236 14.67 11.84 -0.20
N TYR A 237 13.36 11.74 0.00
CA TYR A 237 12.71 12.16 1.24
C TYR A 237 12.59 11.03 2.27
N MET A 238 12.84 9.79 1.85
CA MET A 238 12.75 8.62 2.73
C MET A 238 13.85 8.68 3.78
N GLU A 239 13.46 8.57 5.02
CA GLU A 239 14.41 8.55 6.12
C GLU A 239 15.15 7.22 6.16
N THR A 240 16.47 7.29 6.34
CA THR A 240 17.26 6.09 6.65
C THR A 240 17.08 5.76 8.13
N PRO A 241 16.60 4.56 8.48
CA PRO A 241 16.49 4.16 9.88
C PRO A 241 17.82 4.33 10.62
N LEU A 242 17.74 4.84 11.85
CA LEU A 242 18.91 4.86 12.73
C LEU A 242 19.33 3.42 13.08
N ALA A 243 20.60 3.25 13.48
CA ALA A 243 21.07 1.95 13.95
C ALA A 243 20.28 1.48 15.20
N ALA A 244 20.13 0.17 15.35
CA ALA A 244 19.64 -0.36 16.61
C ALA A 244 20.65 -0.09 17.73
N PRO A 245 20.19 0.06 19.00
CA PRO A 245 21.10 0.20 20.13
C PRO A 245 22.00 -1.02 20.30
N THR A 246 23.24 -0.77 20.74
CA THR A 246 24.18 -1.83 21.10
C THR A 246 24.28 -1.99 22.63
N ASN A 247 24.92 -3.07 23.08
CA ASN A 247 25.14 -3.37 24.49
C ASN A 247 23.84 -3.40 25.33
N VAL A 248 22.77 -3.92 24.75
CA VAL A 248 21.50 -4.11 25.47
C VAL A 248 21.74 -5.13 26.59
N ASN A 249 21.62 -4.71 27.84
CA ASN A 249 21.92 -5.53 29.00
C ASN A 249 20.87 -5.40 30.10
N LEU A 250 20.42 -6.51 30.66
CA LEU A 250 19.54 -6.59 31.81
C LEU A 250 20.36 -6.89 33.06
N SER A 251 20.25 -6.04 34.08
CA SER A 251 20.84 -6.27 35.43
C SER A 251 19.76 -6.08 36.49
N GLY A 252 19.35 -7.18 37.11
CA GLY A 252 18.17 -7.17 37.97
C GLY A 252 16.92 -6.75 37.19
N ASN A 253 16.30 -5.65 37.54
CA ASN A 253 15.12 -5.11 36.85
C ASN A 253 15.48 -4.00 35.85
N THR A 254 16.75 -3.63 35.74
CA THR A 254 17.15 -2.47 34.95
C THR A 254 17.72 -2.93 33.60
N LEU A 255 17.07 -2.54 32.52
CA LEU A 255 17.55 -2.72 31.15
C LEU A 255 18.30 -1.44 30.74
N THR A 256 19.49 -1.60 30.20
CA THR A 256 20.35 -0.50 29.72
C THR A 256 20.87 -0.78 28.32
N TRP A 257 21.26 0.26 27.60
CA TRP A 257 21.86 0.16 26.26
C TRP A 257 22.68 1.39 25.91
N ASP A 258 23.46 1.33 24.84
CA ASP A 258 24.22 2.47 24.33
C ASP A 258 23.29 3.48 23.65
N ALA A 259 23.58 4.77 23.84
CA ALA A 259 22.87 5.84 23.17
C ALA A 259 23.16 5.82 21.65
N VAL A 260 22.11 6.01 20.86
CA VAL A 260 22.19 6.18 19.41
C VAL A 260 22.05 7.66 19.06
N SER A 261 23.01 8.17 18.29
CA SER A 261 22.98 9.57 17.85
C SER A 261 21.77 9.84 16.98
N GLY A 262 21.00 10.90 17.26
CA GLY A 262 19.78 11.25 16.54
C GLY A 262 18.51 10.52 17.04
N ALA A 263 18.62 9.65 18.05
CA ALA A 263 17.46 9.00 18.62
C ALA A 263 16.54 10.03 19.32
N ALA A 264 15.24 9.98 19.01
CA ALA A 264 14.20 10.70 19.74
C ALA A 264 13.66 9.87 20.92
N GLY A 265 13.86 8.55 20.88
CA GLY A 265 13.46 7.62 21.93
C GLY A 265 13.74 6.18 21.53
N TYR A 266 13.27 5.26 22.38
CA TYR A 266 13.48 3.83 22.24
C TYR A 266 12.20 3.06 22.52
N LEU A 267 11.94 2.02 21.74
CA LEU A 267 10.88 1.05 21.98
C LEU A 267 11.50 -0.21 22.56
N ILE A 268 10.88 -0.74 23.60
CA ILE A 268 11.29 -1.96 24.27
C ILE A 268 10.33 -3.09 23.89
N PHE A 269 10.88 -4.22 23.52
CA PHE A 269 10.15 -5.45 23.22
C PHE A 269 10.62 -6.55 24.15
N MET A 270 9.69 -7.39 24.61
CA MET A 270 9.93 -8.60 25.39
C MET A 270 9.36 -9.79 24.62
N ASN A 271 10.20 -10.73 24.24
CA ASN A 271 9.82 -11.90 23.43
C ASN A 271 9.07 -11.51 22.13
N GLY A 272 9.49 -10.39 21.49
CA GLY A 272 8.88 -9.86 20.28
C GLY A 272 7.61 -9.03 20.49
N ASN A 273 7.08 -8.94 21.72
CA ASN A 273 5.92 -8.14 22.03
C ASN A 273 6.32 -6.77 22.60
N TYR A 274 5.59 -5.72 22.25
CA TYR A 274 5.81 -4.38 22.79
C TYR A 274 5.67 -4.38 24.32
N ALA A 275 6.70 -3.89 24.99
CA ALA A 275 6.79 -3.85 26.45
C ALA A 275 6.90 -2.43 27.04
N GLY A 276 7.20 -1.42 26.23
CA GLY A 276 7.29 -0.04 26.68
C GLY A 276 8.13 0.86 25.79
N GLN A 277 8.25 2.10 26.21
CA GLN A 277 9.07 3.13 25.52
C GLN A 277 9.71 4.07 26.54
N THR A 278 10.83 4.69 26.14
CA THR A 278 11.54 5.69 26.94
C THR A 278 12.34 6.62 26.03
N THR A 279 12.69 7.80 26.51
CA THR A 279 13.67 8.70 25.89
C THR A 279 15.08 8.50 26.46
N ASP A 280 15.19 7.81 27.58
CA ASP A 280 16.46 7.51 28.23
C ASP A 280 17.09 6.21 27.67
N THR A 281 18.35 5.97 27.96
CA THR A 281 19.07 4.74 27.62
C THR A 281 18.97 3.66 28.69
N THR A 282 18.01 3.80 29.60
CA THR A 282 17.73 2.88 30.70
C THR A 282 16.23 2.85 31.00
N VAL A 283 15.76 1.70 31.44
CA VAL A 283 14.38 1.52 31.92
C VAL A 283 14.32 0.49 33.03
N THR A 284 13.50 0.73 34.05
CA THR A 284 13.18 -0.26 35.08
C THR A 284 11.94 -1.04 34.66
N LEU A 285 12.08 -2.33 34.51
CA LEU A 285 11.01 -3.24 34.11
C LEU A 285 10.32 -3.84 35.34
N THR A 286 9.03 -4.13 35.19
CA THR A 286 8.28 -4.92 36.18
C THR A 286 8.19 -6.35 35.69
N ASN A 287 8.36 -7.33 36.62
CA ASN A 287 8.28 -8.77 36.31
C ASN A 287 9.35 -9.24 35.32
N THR A 288 10.61 -8.97 35.60
CA THR A 288 11.74 -9.47 34.83
C THR A 288 11.94 -10.96 35.07
N ASP A 289 12.18 -11.70 33.99
CA ASP A 289 12.63 -13.11 34.01
C ASP A 289 13.86 -13.19 33.12
N GLU A 290 14.92 -13.84 33.60
CA GLU A 290 16.18 -14.01 32.86
C GLU A 290 16.02 -14.84 31.58
N SER A 291 14.94 -15.59 31.44
CA SER A 291 14.61 -16.33 30.23
C SER A 291 14.01 -15.46 29.12
N ASN A 292 13.56 -14.22 29.44
CA ASN A 292 12.99 -13.32 28.44
C ASN A 292 14.07 -12.73 27.53
N ILE A 293 13.75 -12.63 26.25
CA ILE A 293 14.56 -11.94 25.24
C ILE A 293 14.07 -10.48 25.15
N TYR A 294 14.96 -9.56 25.48
CA TYR A 294 14.68 -8.13 25.37
C TYR A 294 15.34 -7.57 24.12
N THR A 295 14.57 -6.84 23.34
CA THR A 295 15.04 -6.09 22.16
C THR A 295 14.72 -4.62 22.34
N VAL A 296 15.67 -3.76 22.05
CA VAL A 296 15.47 -2.31 22.06
C VAL A 296 15.65 -1.78 20.65
N LYS A 297 14.70 -1.01 20.19
CA LYS A 297 14.72 -0.36 18.87
C LYS A 297 14.81 1.14 19.03
N THR A 298 15.64 1.78 18.22
CA THR A 298 15.77 3.25 18.15
C THR A 298 14.59 3.84 17.39
N VAL A 299 14.08 4.97 17.83
CA VAL A 299 13.10 5.78 17.10
C VAL A 299 13.72 7.11 16.73
N SER A 300 13.68 7.49 15.47
CA SER A 300 14.13 8.79 14.98
C SER A 300 13.18 9.92 15.33
N GLN A 301 13.59 11.17 15.10
CA GLN A 301 12.72 12.35 15.30
C GLN A 301 11.49 12.37 14.37
N TYR A 302 11.47 11.55 13.31
CA TYR A 302 10.36 11.44 12.37
C TYR A 302 9.56 10.14 12.56
N GLY A 303 9.87 9.34 13.58
CA GLY A 303 9.14 8.13 13.93
C GLY A 303 9.62 6.86 13.23
N THR A 304 10.70 6.93 12.43
CA THR A 304 11.29 5.73 11.81
C THR A 304 11.95 4.88 12.88
N VAL A 305 11.67 3.57 12.86
CA VAL A 305 12.12 2.59 13.84
C VAL A 305 13.27 1.77 13.25
N SER A 306 14.34 1.53 14.03
CA SER A 306 15.46 0.67 13.61
C SER A 306 15.01 -0.78 13.36
N GLU A 307 15.76 -1.51 12.56
CA GLU A 307 15.56 -2.95 12.32
C GLU A 307 15.65 -3.80 13.60
#